data_a4d0eb30f38f5b10323db9c50816f83f
#
_entry.id   a4d0eb30f38f5b10323db9c50816f83f
#
_cell.length_a   1.000
_cell.length_b   1.000
_cell.length_c   1.000
_cell.angle_alpha   90.00
_cell.angle_beta   90.00
_cell.angle_gamma   90.00
#
_symmetry.space_group_name_H-M   'P 1'
#
loop_
_entity.id
_entity.type
_entity.pdbx_description
1 polymer ?
#
loop_
_entity_poly.entity_id
_entity_poly.type
_entity_poly.pdbx_seq_one_letter_code
_entity_poly.pdbx_strand_id
1 'polypeptide(L)'
;MAARRVRPPGGVVFEDDLFVAYGFPEPNPLPGYVIVASRRHVRGLYDLDAEEAAALAPLVIRIQRAQKSALGADHAYLFVIGDRIPHFHAHVVPRFPDTPPRLRGGRVLQATEADARPVEEVEAACRALEAALRR
;
A
#
# COMPACT_ATOMS: atom_id res chain seq x y z
N MET A 1 -13.84 -4.07 12.08
CA MET A 1 -13.86 -3.08 12.01
C MET A 1 -14.69 -2.33 11.37
N ALA A 2 -14.93 -2.01 11.65
CA ALA A 2 -15.75 -1.49 11.19
C ALA A 2 -15.58 -0.48 10.37
N ALA A 3 -15.19 -0.43 10.12
CA ALA A 3 -15.21 0.32 9.59
C ALA A 3 -15.29 0.91 8.63
N ARG A 4 -15.28 0.99 8.35
CA ARG A 4 -15.33 1.49 7.53
C ARG A 4 -15.92 2.32 6.87
N ARG A 5 -16.00 3.02 6.75
CA ARG A 5 -16.84 3.90 6.34
C ARG A 5 -16.38 4.72 5.24
N VAL A 6 -15.16 5.24 5.21
CA VAL A 6 -14.54 5.99 4.13
C VAL A 6 -13.86 4.98 3.21
N ARG A 7 -14.24 4.98 1.94
CA ARG A 7 -13.61 4.11 0.97
C ARG A 7 -12.30 4.76 0.51
N PRO A 8 -11.21 4.00 0.46
CA PRO A 8 -9.98 4.54 -0.08
C PRO A 8 -10.13 4.83 -1.58
N PRO A 9 -9.39 5.80 -2.11
CA PRO A 9 -9.41 6.09 -3.54
C PRO A 9 -9.06 4.84 -4.34
N GLY A 10 -9.90 4.50 -5.32
CA GLY A 10 -9.72 3.30 -6.12
C GLY A 10 -10.17 2.03 -5.46
N GLY A 11 -10.62 2.10 -4.20
CA GLY A 11 -11.15 0.96 -3.47
C GLY A 11 -10.08 -0.05 -3.08
N VAL A 12 -10.50 -1.29 -2.91
CA VAL A 12 -9.65 -2.39 -2.49
C VAL A 12 -8.97 -2.98 -3.73
N VAL A 13 -7.64 -3.15 -3.67
CA VAL A 13 -6.90 -3.75 -4.80
C VAL A 13 -6.74 -5.26 -4.63
N PHE A 14 -6.85 -5.76 -3.41
CA PHE A 14 -6.77 -7.19 -3.12
C PHE A 14 -7.37 -7.45 -1.74
N GLU A 15 -8.04 -8.59 -1.59
CA GLU A 15 -8.47 -9.03 -0.26
C GLU A 15 -8.64 -10.54 -0.24
N ASP A 16 -8.34 -11.10 0.92
CA ASP A 16 -8.59 -12.52 1.18
C ASP A 16 -8.99 -12.64 2.66
N ASP A 17 -8.91 -13.85 3.20
CA ASP A 17 -9.33 -14.07 4.60
C ASP A 17 -8.36 -13.46 5.61
N LEU A 18 -7.15 -13.15 5.22
CA LEU A 18 -6.10 -12.72 6.15
C LEU A 18 -5.76 -11.24 6.03
N PHE A 19 -5.78 -10.69 4.81
CA PHE A 19 -5.33 -9.33 4.54
C PHE A 19 -6.26 -8.60 3.59
N VAL A 20 -6.20 -7.28 3.69
CA VAL A 20 -6.82 -6.39 2.71
C VAL A 20 -5.77 -5.37 2.26
N ALA A 21 -5.72 -5.11 0.96
CA ALA A 21 -4.79 -4.12 0.40
C ALA A 21 -5.60 -3.05 -0.33
N TYR A 22 -5.27 -1.80 -0.08
CA TYR A 22 -6.00 -0.67 -0.66
C TYR A 22 -5.04 0.49 -0.91
N GLY A 23 -5.43 1.37 -1.82
CA GLY A 23 -4.63 2.55 -2.12
C GLY A 23 -4.48 3.43 -0.89
N PHE A 24 -3.26 3.94 -0.70
CA PHE A 24 -3.00 4.85 0.42
C PHE A 24 -3.98 6.02 0.32
N PRO A 25 -4.68 6.34 1.41
CA PRO A 25 -5.65 7.44 1.34
C PRO A 25 -4.91 8.77 1.17
N GLU A 26 -5.28 9.82 1.75
CA GLU A 26 -4.71 11.12 1.45
C GLU A 26 -3.74 11.56 2.51
N PRO A 27 -2.76 12.35 2.16
CA PRO A 27 -2.34 12.71 0.81
C PRO A 27 -1.50 11.59 0.18
N ASN A 28 -1.78 11.26 -1.07
CA ASN A 28 -1.06 10.19 -1.76
C ASN A 28 -0.11 10.83 -2.78
N PRO A 29 1.20 10.81 -2.52
CA PRO A 29 2.16 11.48 -3.39
C PRO A 29 2.62 10.61 -4.55
N LEU A 30 2.36 9.29 -4.49
CA LEU A 30 2.84 8.34 -5.49
C LEU A 30 1.72 7.36 -5.81
N PRO A 31 1.00 7.59 -6.91
CA PRO A 31 -0.09 6.66 -7.28
C PRO A 31 0.42 5.24 -7.38
N GLY A 32 -0.30 4.33 -6.75
CA GLY A 32 0.14 2.94 -6.60
C GLY A 32 0.73 2.64 -5.22
N TYR A 33 0.86 3.63 -4.36
CA TYR A 33 1.20 3.46 -2.95
C TYR A 33 0.03 2.73 -2.28
N VAL A 34 0.31 1.58 -1.68
CA VAL A 34 -0.71 0.67 -1.18
C VAL A 34 -0.46 0.38 0.29
N ILE A 35 -1.55 0.26 1.04
CA ILE A 35 -1.53 -0.22 2.42
C ILE A 35 -2.01 -1.67 2.43
N VAL A 36 -1.27 -2.53 3.14
CA VAL A 36 -1.69 -3.91 3.39
C VAL A 36 -1.98 -4.03 4.88
N ALA A 37 -3.22 -4.29 5.22
CA ALA A 37 -3.63 -4.40 6.63
C ALA A 37 -4.11 -5.80 6.93
N SER A 38 -3.84 -6.27 8.14
CA SER A 38 -4.36 -7.56 8.60
C SER A 38 -5.85 -7.42 8.90
N ARG A 39 -6.62 -8.49 8.64
CA ARG A 39 -8.03 -8.48 9.03
C ARG A 39 -8.16 -8.66 10.53
N ARG A 40 -7.35 -9.54 11.10
CA ARG A 40 -7.35 -9.74 12.55
C ARG A 40 -6.68 -8.54 13.20
N HIS A 41 -7.21 -8.07 14.32
CA HIS A 41 -6.64 -6.93 15.02
C HIS A 41 -5.38 -7.36 15.76
N VAL A 42 -4.24 -7.02 15.20
CA VAL A 42 -2.93 -7.19 15.84
C VAL A 42 -2.18 -5.87 15.70
N ARG A 43 -1.24 -5.63 16.58
CA ARG A 43 -0.58 -4.33 16.64
C ARG A 43 0.65 -4.25 15.75
N GLY A 44 1.38 -5.34 15.62
CA GLY A 44 2.62 -5.31 14.87
C GLY A 44 2.93 -6.66 14.24
N LEU A 45 4.02 -6.64 13.47
CA LEU A 45 4.49 -7.83 12.78
C LEU A 45 4.70 -8.99 13.75
N TYR A 46 5.15 -8.68 14.95
CA TYR A 46 5.46 -9.68 15.98
C TYR A 46 4.22 -10.40 16.51
N ASP A 47 3.02 -9.91 16.20
CA ASP A 47 1.77 -10.53 16.65
C ASP A 47 1.09 -11.37 15.57
N LEU A 48 1.64 -11.40 14.36
CA LEU A 48 1.07 -12.25 13.30
C LEU A 48 1.26 -13.72 13.66
N ASP A 49 0.24 -14.52 13.37
CA ASP A 49 0.39 -15.96 13.56
C ASP A 49 1.12 -16.57 12.35
N ALA A 50 1.36 -17.88 12.42
CA ALA A 50 2.15 -18.56 11.40
C ALA A 50 1.50 -18.48 10.02
N GLU A 51 0.18 -18.58 9.95
CA GLU A 51 -0.53 -18.51 8.69
C GLU A 51 -0.44 -17.11 8.07
N GLU A 52 -0.64 -16.11 8.91
CA GLU A 52 -0.54 -14.71 8.47
C GLU A 52 0.88 -14.38 8.02
N ALA A 53 1.87 -14.82 8.80
CA ALA A 53 3.26 -14.56 8.45
C ALA A 53 3.64 -15.22 7.13
N ALA A 54 3.16 -16.44 6.89
CA ALA A 54 3.46 -17.16 5.66
C ALA A 54 2.80 -16.49 4.45
N ALA A 55 1.66 -15.83 4.64
CA ALA A 55 0.92 -15.20 3.55
C ALA A 55 1.42 -13.79 3.23
N LEU A 56 2.03 -13.11 4.19
CA LEU A 56 2.36 -11.69 4.05
C LEU A 56 3.41 -11.43 2.97
N ALA A 57 4.54 -12.12 3.03
CA ALA A 57 5.63 -11.87 2.09
C ALA A 57 5.22 -12.16 0.64
N PRO A 58 4.56 -13.29 0.34
CA PRO A 58 4.09 -13.51 -1.03
C PRO A 58 3.16 -12.41 -1.52
N LEU A 59 2.27 -11.91 -0.66
CA LEU A 59 1.37 -10.83 -1.06
C LEU A 59 2.14 -9.54 -1.36
N VAL A 60 3.06 -9.15 -0.47
CA VAL A 60 3.87 -7.95 -0.67
C VAL A 60 4.68 -8.07 -1.96
N ILE A 61 5.27 -9.24 -2.21
CA ILE A 61 6.07 -9.47 -3.42
C ILE A 61 5.20 -9.30 -4.67
N ARG A 62 3.99 -9.86 -4.66
CA ARG A 62 3.08 -9.71 -5.79
C ARG A 62 2.72 -8.25 -6.04
N ILE A 63 2.48 -7.49 -4.98
CA ILE A 63 2.14 -6.08 -5.10
C ILE A 63 3.34 -5.32 -5.69
N GLN A 64 4.54 -5.55 -5.18
CA GLN A 64 5.72 -4.85 -5.67
C GLN A 64 6.01 -5.19 -7.13
N ARG A 65 5.82 -6.45 -7.52
CA ARG A 65 5.98 -6.83 -8.92
C ARG A 65 4.97 -6.12 -9.80
N ALA A 66 3.73 -5.98 -9.32
CA ALA A 66 2.71 -5.26 -10.07
C ALA A 66 3.03 -3.77 -10.15
N GLN A 67 3.56 -3.17 -9.08
CA GLN A 67 3.98 -1.78 -9.12
C GLN A 67 5.03 -1.56 -10.21
N LYS A 68 5.94 -2.53 -10.38
CA LYS A 68 6.96 -2.43 -11.42
C LYS A 68 6.38 -2.70 -12.82
N SER A 69 5.63 -3.78 -12.98
CA SER A 69 5.20 -4.20 -14.31
C SER A 69 4.01 -3.40 -14.83
N ALA A 70 3.08 -3.04 -13.97
CA ALA A 70 1.85 -2.36 -14.39
C ALA A 70 1.97 -0.85 -14.31
N LEU A 71 2.79 -0.31 -13.40
CA LEU A 71 2.88 1.13 -13.18
C LEU A 71 4.21 1.74 -13.62
N GLY A 72 5.21 0.91 -13.91
CA GLY A 72 6.50 1.42 -14.34
C GLY A 72 7.42 1.87 -13.20
N ALA A 73 7.16 1.41 -11.97
CA ALA A 73 8.05 1.70 -10.87
C ALA A 73 9.41 1.06 -11.12
N ASP A 74 10.50 1.75 -10.75
CA ASP A 74 11.82 1.18 -10.87
C ASP A 74 12.33 0.58 -9.55
N HIS A 75 11.58 0.80 -8.46
CA HIS A 75 11.90 0.23 -7.17
C HIS A 75 10.63 0.28 -6.30
N ALA A 76 10.62 -0.46 -5.21
CA ALA A 76 9.51 -0.41 -4.27
C ALA A 76 10.05 -0.56 -2.85
N TYR A 77 9.40 0.13 -1.92
CA TYR A 77 9.77 0.09 -0.51
C TYR A 77 8.71 -0.61 0.30
N LEU A 78 9.11 -1.11 1.45
CA LEU A 78 8.19 -1.68 2.43
C LEU A 78 8.49 -1.04 3.79
N PHE A 79 7.47 -0.45 4.40
CA PHE A 79 7.59 0.12 5.74
C PHE A 79 6.51 -0.46 6.64
N VAL A 80 6.88 -0.80 7.86
CA VAL A 80 5.93 -1.22 8.89
C VAL A 80 6.25 -0.38 10.13
N ILE A 81 5.39 0.58 10.45
CA ILE A 81 5.70 1.55 11.50
C ILE A 81 4.73 1.43 12.67
N GLY A 82 3.45 1.77 12.46
CA GLY A 82 2.43 1.51 13.47
C GLY A 82 2.35 2.46 14.64
N ASP A 83 3.09 3.56 14.62
CA ASP A 83 3.10 4.48 15.76
C ASP A 83 1.78 5.20 15.97
N ARG A 84 1.08 5.53 14.87
CA ARG A 84 -0.14 6.34 14.96
C ARG A 84 -1.39 5.49 14.99
N ILE A 85 -1.40 4.37 14.27
CA ILE A 85 -2.55 3.48 14.18
C ILE A 85 -2.11 2.12 14.69
N PRO A 86 -2.57 1.70 15.87
CA PRO A 86 -2.11 0.45 16.49
C PRO A 86 -2.83 -0.78 15.93
N HIS A 87 -2.94 -0.87 14.62
CA HIS A 87 -3.45 -2.03 13.90
C HIS A 87 -2.44 -2.31 12.79
N PHE A 88 -1.97 -3.54 12.69
CA PHE A 88 -0.90 -3.86 11.73
C PHE A 88 -1.27 -3.38 10.33
N HIS A 89 -0.38 -2.61 9.76
CA HIS A 89 -0.48 -2.21 8.37
C HIS A 89 0.91 -1.99 7.82
N ALA A 90 1.11 -2.43 6.58
CA ALA A 90 2.38 -2.29 5.88
C ALA A 90 2.19 -1.31 4.73
N HIS A 91 3.16 -0.43 4.55
CA HIS A 91 3.18 0.53 3.45
C HIS A 91 4.02 -0.06 2.32
N VAL A 92 3.42 -0.28 1.17
CA VAL A 92 4.12 -0.79 -0.02
C VAL A 92 4.15 0.35 -1.02
N VAL A 93 5.31 0.95 -1.20
CA VAL A 93 5.45 2.27 -1.84
C VAL A 93 6.26 2.16 -3.11
N PRO A 94 5.71 2.53 -4.28
CA PRO A 94 6.48 2.50 -5.51
C PRO A 94 7.38 3.74 -5.61
N ARG A 95 8.52 3.56 -6.26
CA ARG A 95 9.38 4.68 -6.62
C ARG A 95 9.48 4.70 -8.14
N PHE A 96 9.32 5.85 -8.73
CA PHE A 96 9.37 6.00 -10.18
C PHE A 96 10.65 6.74 -10.58
N PRO A 97 11.10 6.59 -11.84
CA PRO A 97 12.32 7.29 -12.26
C PRO A 97 12.31 8.80 -12.00
N ASP A 98 11.13 9.42 -12.08
CA ASP A 98 11.00 10.87 -11.86
C ASP A 98 10.59 11.24 -10.44
N THR A 99 10.58 10.27 -9.52
CA THR A 99 10.26 10.58 -8.12
C THR A 99 11.32 11.52 -7.56
N PRO A 100 10.94 12.69 -7.03
CA PRO A 100 11.94 13.64 -6.51
C PRO A 100 12.61 13.09 -5.26
N PRO A 101 13.88 13.54 -5.00
CA PRO A 101 14.61 13.02 -3.84
C PRO A 101 13.88 13.15 -2.51
N ARG A 102 13.08 14.22 -2.34
CA ARG A 102 12.36 14.43 -1.08
C ARG A 102 11.26 13.41 -0.84
N LEU A 103 10.92 12.60 -1.82
CA LEU A 103 9.91 11.55 -1.69
C LEU A 103 10.50 10.16 -1.84
N ARG A 104 11.82 10.02 -1.80
CA ARG A 104 12.48 8.72 -1.92
C ARG A 104 12.80 8.16 -0.56
N GLY A 105 12.74 6.84 -0.45
CA GLY A 105 13.03 6.14 0.80
C GLY A 105 12.09 6.59 1.90
N GLY A 106 12.58 6.66 3.12
CA GLY A 106 11.77 7.06 4.26
C GLY A 106 11.24 8.47 4.19
N ARG A 107 11.79 9.31 3.32
CA ARG A 107 11.31 10.68 3.17
C ARG A 107 9.88 10.75 2.66
N VAL A 108 9.41 9.72 1.95
CA VAL A 108 8.04 9.70 1.46
C VAL A 108 7.03 9.77 2.60
N LEU A 109 7.41 9.31 3.79
CA LEU A 109 6.52 9.34 4.95
C LEU A 109 6.26 10.76 5.46
N GLN A 110 7.03 11.74 4.99
CA GLN A 110 6.86 13.14 5.36
C GLN A 110 6.11 13.94 4.29
N ALA A 111 5.53 13.26 3.30
CA ALA A 111 4.77 13.92 2.26
C ALA A 111 3.60 14.69 2.87
N THR A 112 3.29 15.84 2.28
CA THR A 112 2.20 16.71 2.72
C THR A 112 1.16 16.81 1.63
N GLU A 113 0.09 17.55 1.90
CA GLU A 113 -0.94 17.75 0.89
C GLU A 113 -0.42 18.40 -0.38
N ALA A 114 0.65 19.19 -0.26
CA ALA A 114 1.26 19.79 -1.44
C ALA A 114 1.81 18.74 -2.40
N ASP A 115 2.10 17.56 -1.89
CA ASP A 115 2.64 16.46 -2.69
C ASP A 115 1.54 15.55 -3.26
N ALA A 116 0.29 15.75 -2.86
CA ALA A 116 -0.79 14.85 -3.24
C ALA A 116 -1.03 14.89 -4.75
N ARG A 117 -1.17 13.71 -5.35
CA ARG A 117 -1.49 13.58 -6.76
C ARG A 117 -3.01 13.59 -6.94
N PRO A 118 -3.50 13.94 -8.14
CA PRO A 118 -4.94 13.93 -8.39
C PRO A 118 -5.57 12.58 -8.09
N VAL A 119 -6.79 12.60 -7.54
CA VAL A 119 -7.47 11.37 -7.16
C VAL A 119 -7.68 10.45 -8.37
N GLU A 120 -7.87 11.02 -9.56
CA GLU A 120 -8.04 10.24 -10.78
C GLU A 120 -6.81 9.39 -11.09
N GLU A 121 -5.61 9.95 -10.85
CA GLU A 121 -4.37 9.19 -11.06
C GLU A 121 -4.24 8.08 -10.02
N VAL A 122 -4.61 8.36 -8.78
CA VAL A 122 -4.55 7.38 -7.71
C VAL A 122 -5.51 6.24 -8.00
N GLU A 123 -6.72 6.55 -8.43
CA GLU A 123 -7.71 5.53 -8.75
C GLU A 123 -7.30 4.69 -9.96
N ALA A 124 -6.72 5.33 -10.98
CA ALA A 124 -6.27 4.60 -12.15
C ALA A 124 -5.16 3.62 -11.80
N ALA A 125 -4.22 4.05 -10.94
CA ALA A 125 -3.15 3.17 -10.49
C ALA A 125 -3.70 1.98 -9.70
N CYS A 126 -4.68 2.21 -8.84
CA CYS A 126 -5.29 1.13 -8.06
C CYS A 126 -5.99 0.13 -8.97
N ARG A 127 -6.69 0.60 -10.00
CA ARG A 127 -7.33 -0.31 -10.94
C ARG A 127 -6.31 -1.15 -11.70
N ALA A 128 -5.17 -0.55 -12.08
CA ALA A 128 -4.12 -1.28 -12.76
C ALA A 128 -3.51 -2.35 -11.86
N LEU A 129 -3.31 -2.02 -10.58
CA LEU A 129 -2.79 -3.00 -9.63
C LEU A 129 -3.78 -4.12 -9.38
N GLU A 130 -5.06 -3.79 -9.22
CA GLU A 130 -6.07 -4.81 -9.02
C GLU A 130 -6.10 -5.79 -10.19
N ALA A 131 -6.06 -5.28 -11.41
CA ALA A 131 -6.04 -6.13 -12.60
C ALA A 131 -4.80 -7.01 -12.64
N ALA A 132 -3.64 -6.45 -12.29
CA ALA A 132 -2.39 -7.22 -12.28
C ALA A 132 -2.41 -8.32 -11.21
N LEU A 133 -3.02 -8.06 -10.07
CA LEU A 133 -3.06 -9.03 -8.98
C LEU A 133 -4.04 -10.17 -9.24
N ARG A 134 -4.94 -10.02 -10.20
CA ARG A 134 -5.86 -11.10 -10.58
C ARG A 134 -5.24 -12.09 -11.54
N ARG A 135 -4.12 -11.74 -12.18
CA ARG A 135 -3.47 -12.61 -13.17
C ARG A 135 -2.57 -13.66 -12.56
#